data_83b037aeaf543e91a6ae916625a1ed5e
#
_entry.id   83b037aeaf543e91a6ae916625a1ed5e
#
_cell.length_a   1.000
_cell.length_b   1.000
_cell.length_c   1.000
_cell.angle_alpha   90.00
_cell.angle_beta   90.00
_cell.angle_gamma   90.00
#
_symmetry.space_group_name_H-M   'P 1'
#
loop_
_entity.id
_entity.type
_entity.pdbx_description
1 polymer ?
#
loop_
_entity_poly.entity_id
_entity_poly.type
_entity_poly.pdbx_seq_one_letter_code
_entity_poly.pdbx_strand_id
1 'polypeptide(L)'
;MAILAIKHSALGDMILSLPLLRAIRRHHPGEHIVLLTTAPYVDLMHRSGLVDEIWTDTRPKLWRIGETWRLIRRIRDAGFSRVYDLQGSQRTKWYYRLLAGARPEWVGNAPGCAYHIPDPTEPMHITELRRRQLALVGIPDPGLPDLGFLQSDIARFGLPPRYMLLVPGGAPHRPAKRWPAERFAALGNRLLHKGLTPVLIGRAAERGEIGAIKSACPEAIDLCEQTSIADLATLGRHAALAIGNDTGPMHIIAASGCPSLVLYSHESDPRKVSPRGDWVRLLQRPSLQDLSVEDAEAALPPARQG
;
A
#
# COMPACT_ATOMS: atom_id res chain seq x y z
N MET A 1 -11.95 21.40 -17.17
CA MET A 1 -10.82 20.72 -17.86
C MET A 1 -10.72 19.28 -17.35
N ALA A 2 -9.97 18.40 -18.03
CA ALA A 2 -9.79 17.02 -17.55
C ALA A 2 -8.33 16.79 -17.10
N ILE A 3 -8.16 16.01 -16.05
CA ILE A 3 -6.87 15.71 -15.41
C ILE A 3 -6.66 14.20 -15.40
N LEU A 4 -5.45 13.76 -15.69
CA LEU A 4 -5.06 12.36 -15.58
C LEU A 4 -4.11 12.17 -14.38
N ALA A 5 -4.44 11.27 -13.46
CA ALA A 5 -3.50 10.75 -12.47
C ALA A 5 -3.07 9.33 -12.88
N ILE A 6 -1.79 9.00 -12.74
CA ILE A 6 -1.25 7.68 -13.09
C ILE A 6 -0.67 7.01 -11.86
N LYS A 7 -1.27 5.88 -11.45
CA LYS A 7 -0.75 5.02 -10.38
C LYS A 7 -1.15 3.57 -10.60
N HIS A 8 -0.17 2.71 -10.90
CA HIS A 8 -0.43 1.34 -11.35
C HIS A 8 -0.43 0.30 -10.21
N SER A 9 0.56 0.37 -9.32
CA SER A 9 0.84 -0.65 -8.27
C SER A 9 1.99 -0.20 -7.35
N ALA A 10 2.36 -0.91 -6.26
CA ALA A 10 1.69 -2.07 -5.71
C ALA A 10 0.61 -1.65 -4.70
N LEU A 11 0.00 -2.62 -3.95
CA LEU A 11 -1.07 -2.31 -2.99
C LEU A 11 -0.64 -1.27 -1.94
N GLY A 12 0.54 -1.44 -1.32
CA GLY A 12 1.07 -0.47 -0.36
C GLY A 12 1.23 0.92 -0.97
N ASP A 13 1.77 1.00 -2.21
CA ASP A 13 1.91 2.25 -2.94
C ASP A 13 0.57 2.91 -3.29
N MET A 14 -0.47 2.11 -3.55
CA MET A 14 -1.83 2.64 -3.78
C MET A 14 -2.36 3.29 -2.51
N ILE A 15 -2.21 2.63 -1.35
CA ILE A 15 -2.59 3.21 -0.05
C ILE A 15 -1.84 4.51 0.21
N LEU A 16 -0.53 4.53 0.00
CA LEU A 16 0.31 5.72 0.17
C LEU A 16 -0.03 6.84 -0.83
N SER A 17 -0.71 6.53 -1.95
CA SER A 17 -1.12 7.54 -2.93
C SER A 17 -2.50 8.15 -2.67
N LEU A 18 -3.31 7.59 -1.78
CA LEU A 18 -4.64 8.14 -1.46
C LEU A 18 -4.60 9.59 -0.98
N PRO A 19 -3.71 10.00 -0.04
CA PRO A 19 -3.63 11.40 0.35
C PRO A 19 -3.21 12.32 -0.81
N LEU A 20 -2.36 11.83 -1.72
CA LEU A 20 -1.94 12.58 -2.91
C LEU A 20 -3.13 12.83 -3.85
N LEU A 21 -3.93 11.81 -4.12
CA LEU A 21 -5.14 11.92 -4.94
C LEU A 21 -6.17 12.83 -4.28
N ARG A 22 -6.33 12.76 -2.95
CA ARG A 22 -7.20 13.67 -2.20
C ARG A 22 -6.73 15.12 -2.31
N ALA A 23 -5.42 15.36 -2.25
CA ALA A 23 -4.86 16.70 -2.42
C ALA A 23 -5.04 17.21 -3.85
N ILE A 24 -4.85 16.38 -4.87
CA ILE A 24 -5.13 16.69 -6.27
C ILE A 24 -6.62 17.04 -6.44
N ARG A 25 -7.55 16.23 -5.91
CA ARG A 25 -9.00 16.51 -5.98
C ARG A 25 -9.36 17.85 -5.34
N ARG A 26 -8.78 18.17 -4.18
CA ARG A 26 -9.02 19.48 -3.51
C ARG A 26 -8.47 20.66 -4.30
N HIS A 27 -7.34 20.48 -4.96
CA HIS A 27 -6.71 21.52 -5.78
C HIS A 27 -7.46 21.78 -7.09
N HIS A 28 -8.21 20.81 -7.57
CA HIS A 28 -8.97 20.84 -8.81
C HIS A 28 -10.49 20.65 -8.55
N PRO A 29 -11.13 21.61 -7.85
CA PRO A 29 -12.56 21.50 -7.59
C PRO A 29 -13.35 21.59 -8.90
N GLY A 30 -14.25 20.62 -9.13
CA GLY A 30 -15.11 20.59 -10.32
C GLY A 30 -14.43 20.13 -11.61
N GLU A 31 -13.14 19.82 -11.61
CA GLU A 31 -12.48 19.23 -12.79
C GLU A 31 -12.67 17.73 -12.82
N HIS A 32 -12.77 17.17 -14.05
CA HIS A 32 -12.90 15.73 -14.24
C HIS A 32 -11.55 15.04 -14.06
N ILE A 33 -11.42 14.20 -13.06
CA ILE A 33 -10.18 13.47 -12.74
C ILE A 33 -10.32 12.02 -13.16
N VAL A 34 -9.45 11.59 -14.07
CA VAL A 34 -9.29 10.21 -14.50
C VAL A 34 -8.09 9.59 -13.80
N LEU A 35 -8.24 8.37 -13.27
CA LEU A 35 -7.12 7.59 -12.76
C LEU A 35 -6.77 6.46 -13.74
N LEU A 36 -5.53 6.43 -14.20
CA LEU A 36 -4.97 5.28 -14.92
C LEU A 36 -4.30 4.34 -13.90
N THR A 37 -4.91 3.17 -13.70
CA THR A 37 -4.43 2.15 -12.74
C THR A 37 -4.48 0.74 -13.32
N THR A 38 -4.27 -0.30 -12.51
CA THR A 38 -4.41 -1.70 -12.92
C THR A 38 -5.66 -2.33 -12.29
N ALA A 39 -6.20 -3.36 -12.93
CA ALA A 39 -7.48 -3.98 -12.58
C ALA A 39 -7.66 -4.31 -11.08
N PRO A 40 -6.63 -4.82 -10.32
CA PRO A 40 -6.79 -5.15 -8.91
C PRO A 40 -7.15 -3.97 -7.99
N TYR A 41 -6.97 -2.72 -8.45
CA TYR A 41 -7.19 -1.53 -7.61
C TYR A 41 -8.41 -0.72 -7.99
N VAL A 42 -9.19 -1.17 -9.00
CA VAL A 42 -10.38 -0.46 -9.49
C VAL A 42 -11.41 -0.30 -8.38
N ASP A 43 -11.76 -1.37 -7.66
CA ASP A 43 -12.75 -1.32 -6.57
C ASP A 43 -12.31 -0.40 -5.43
N LEU A 44 -11.04 -0.51 -5.00
CA LEU A 44 -10.47 0.38 -3.99
C LEU A 44 -10.62 1.85 -4.38
N MET A 45 -10.26 2.18 -5.61
CA MET A 45 -10.27 3.56 -6.09
C MET A 45 -11.68 4.09 -6.36
N HIS A 46 -12.57 3.24 -6.85
CA HIS A 46 -13.98 3.57 -7.00
C HIS A 46 -14.62 3.92 -5.64
N ARG A 47 -14.40 3.09 -4.62
CA ARG A 47 -14.90 3.33 -3.25
C ARG A 47 -14.32 4.59 -2.61
N SER A 48 -13.13 5.03 -3.02
CA SER A 48 -12.50 6.23 -2.45
C SER A 48 -13.24 7.53 -2.80
N GLY A 49 -13.98 7.56 -3.92
CA GLY A 49 -14.64 8.76 -4.43
C GLY A 49 -13.68 9.90 -4.82
N LEU A 50 -12.38 9.62 -4.93
CA LEU A 50 -11.36 10.65 -5.19
C LEU A 50 -11.21 10.98 -6.68
N VAL A 51 -11.72 10.12 -7.55
CA VAL A 51 -11.63 10.25 -9.01
C VAL A 51 -12.98 9.99 -9.65
N ASP A 52 -13.22 10.60 -10.80
CA ASP A 52 -14.53 10.52 -11.49
C ASP A 52 -14.57 9.32 -12.44
N GLU A 53 -13.43 8.96 -13.03
CA GLU A 53 -13.33 7.86 -13.97
C GLU A 53 -12.05 7.05 -13.72
N ILE A 54 -12.12 5.74 -13.96
CA ILE A 54 -10.97 4.84 -13.80
C ILE A 54 -10.69 4.14 -15.15
N TRP A 55 -9.45 4.31 -15.61
CA TRP A 55 -8.95 3.59 -16.78
C TRP A 55 -8.00 2.49 -16.33
N THR A 56 -8.13 1.32 -16.93
CA THR A 56 -7.25 0.20 -16.66
C THR A 56 -6.12 0.10 -17.69
N ASP A 57 -4.89 0.07 -17.18
CA ASP A 57 -3.70 -0.26 -17.94
C ASP A 57 -3.36 -1.74 -17.75
N THR A 58 -3.46 -2.54 -18.79
CA THR A 58 -3.07 -3.96 -18.77
C THR A 58 -1.57 -4.15 -18.68
N ARG A 59 -0.80 -3.07 -18.80
CA ARG A 59 0.68 -3.05 -18.84
C ARG A 59 1.23 -4.07 -19.85
N PRO A 60 0.80 -3.98 -21.13
CA PRO A 60 1.24 -4.93 -22.14
C PRO A 60 2.76 -4.94 -22.22
N LYS A 61 3.32 -6.10 -22.54
CA LYS A 61 4.76 -6.20 -22.79
C LYS A 61 5.14 -5.28 -23.95
N LEU A 62 6.36 -4.70 -23.91
CA LEU A 62 6.77 -3.65 -24.88
C LEU A 62 6.63 -4.03 -26.35
N TRP A 63 6.70 -5.33 -26.70
CA TRP A 63 6.47 -5.81 -28.08
C TRP A 63 4.99 -5.86 -28.51
N ARG A 64 4.03 -5.71 -27.58
CA ARG A 64 2.61 -5.51 -27.92
C ARG A 64 2.33 -4.05 -28.24
N ILE A 65 2.99 -3.55 -29.28
CA ILE A 65 3.00 -2.14 -29.66
C ILE A 65 1.58 -1.60 -29.83
N GLY A 66 0.68 -2.36 -30.46
CA GLY A 66 -0.69 -1.93 -30.74
C GLY A 66 -1.53 -1.62 -29.48
N GLU A 67 -1.34 -2.33 -28.36
CA GLU A 67 -2.06 -2.05 -27.11
C GLU A 67 -1.53 -0.77 -26.46
N THR A 68 -0.21 -0.58 -26.44
CA THR A 68 0.40 0.65 -25.96
C THR A 68 -0.03 1.85 -26.78
N TRP A 69 -0.04 1.74 -28.11
CA TRP A 69 -0.50 2.82 -29.01
C TRP A 69 -1.97 3.16 -28.81
N ARG A 70 -2.85 2.18 -28.55
CA ARG A 70 -4.26 2.43 -28.24
C ARG A 70 -4.41 3.25 -26.95
N LEU A 71 -3.66 2.92 -25.90
CA LEU A 71 -3.66 3.70 -24.67
C LEU A 71 -3.14 5.13 -24.89
N ILE A 72 -2.01 5.30 -25.58
CA ILE A 72 -1.43 6.62 -25.87
C ILE A 72 -2.40 7.47 -26.71
N ARG A 73 -3.05 6.86 -27.72
CA ARG A 73 -4.08 7.54 -28.51
C ARG A 73 -5.23 7.98 -27.63
N ARG A 74 -5.73 7.09 -26.76
CA ARG A 74 -6.81 7.41 -25.81
C ARG A 74 -6.44 8.59 -24.90
N ILE A 75 -5.22 8.62 -24.36
CA ILE A 75 -4.73 9.72 -23.51
C ILE A 75 -4.67 11.03 -24.33
N ARG A 76 -4.21 10.98 -25.58
CA ARG A 76 -4.13 12.14 -26.48
C ARG A 76 -5.50 12.67 -26.82
N ASP A 77 -6.41 11.79 -27.26
CA ASP A 77 -7.74 12.15 -27.75
C ASP A 77 -8.64 12.69 -26.63
N ALA A 78 -8.37 12.30 -25.37
CA ALA A 78 -9.07 12.83 -24.18
C ALA A 78 -8.73 14.29 -23.86
N GLY A 79 -7.67 14.86 -24.40
CA GLY A 79 -7.35 16.28 -24.25
C GLY A 79 -7.08 16.71 -22.80
N PHE A 80 -6.40 15.89 -22.01
CA PHE A 80 -6.04 16.25 -20.65
C PHE A 80 -5.20 17.52 -20.61
N SER A 81 -5.56 18.46 -19.74
CA SER A 81 -4.77 19.66 -19.49
C SER A 81 -3.52 19.36 -18.67
N ARG A 82 -3.63 18.45 -17.72
CA ARG A 82 -2.52 18.07 -16.81
C ARG A 82 -2.49 16.58 -16.52
N VAL A 83 -1.26 16.06 -16.34
CA VAL A 83 -1.01 14.68 -15.92
C VAL A 83 -0.16 14.66 -14.66
N TYR A 84 -0.64 13.98 -13.62
CA TYR A 84 0.10 13.67 -12.40
C TYR A 84 0.65 12.25 -12.48
N ASP A 85 1.94 12.10 -12.79
CA ASP A 85 2.61 10.80 -12.79
C ASP A 85 3.06 10.43 -11.37
N LEU A 86 2.13 9.87 -10.60
CA LEU A 86 2.41 9.36 -9.25
C LEU A 86 3.13 8.01 -9.26
N GLN A 87 3.21 7.35 -10.43
CA GLN A 87 3.93 6.08 -10.59
C GLN A 87 5.43 6.32 -10.76
N GLY A 88 5.84 7.21 -11.65
CA GLY A 88 7.24 7.58 -11.91
C GLY A 88 8.11 6.43 -12.40
N SER A 89 7.57 5.52 -13.17
CA SER A 89 8.28 4.35 -13.69
C SER A 89 8.85 4.60 -15.09
N GLN A 90 9.74 3.71 -15.56
CA GLN A 90 10.21 3.77 -16.95
C GLN A 90 9.05 3.69 -17.94
N ARG A 91 8.00 2.94 -17.62
CA ARG A 91 6.79 2.84 -18.47
C ARG A 91 6.09 4.18 -18.60
N THR A 92 5.90 4.93 -17.51
CA THR A 92 5.23 6.24 -17.55
C THR A 92 6.10 7.30 -18.23
N LYS A 93 7.42 7.21 -18.10
CA LYS A 93 8.37 8.02 -18.90
C LYS A 93 8.21 7.76 -20.40
N TRP A 94 7.96 6.50 -20.81
CA TRP A 94 7.64 6.17 -22.19
C TRP A 94 6.30 6.75 -22.62
N TYR A 95 5.26 6.73 -21.79
CA TYR A 95 3.98 7.37 -22.12
C TYR A 95 4.17 8.84 -22.42
N TYR A 96 4.89 9.57 -21.56
CA TYR A 96 5.24 10.96 -21.80
C TYR A 96 5.93 11.19 -23.13
N ARG A 97 6.90 10.34 -23.49
CA ARG A 97 7.63 10.47 -24.76
C ARG A 97 6.73 10.22 -25.98
N LEU A 98 5.87 9.22 -25.91
CA LEU A 98 4.97 8.85 -27.02
C LEU A 98 3.83 9.86 -27.25
N LEU A 99 3.53 10.70 -26.26
CA LEU A 99 2.59 11.83 -26.40
C LEU A 99 3.19 13.05 -27.11
N ALA A 100 4.32 12.91 -27.81
CA ALA A 100 4.99 13.98 -28.51
C ALA A 100 4.04 14.83 -29.37
N GLY A 101 4.17 16.17 -29.31
CA GLY A 101 3.38 17.15 -30.10
C GLY A 101 2.13 17.68 -29.39
N ALA A 102 1.38 16.87 -28.66
CA ALA A 102 0.19 17.29 -27.89
C ALA A 102 0.32 16.87 -26.44
N ARG A 103 1.36 17.40 -25.76
CA ARG A 103 1.64 17.03 -24.36
C ARG A 103 0.84 17.88 -23.41
N PRO A 104 0.06 17.24 -22.51
CA PRO A 104 -0.47 17.93 -21.34
C PRO A 104 0.66 18.44 -20.43
N GLU A 105 0.38 19.36 -19.55
CA GLU A 105 1.31 19.70 -18.47
C GLU A 105 1.61 18.46 -17.63
N TRP A 106 2.81 17.94 -17.72
CA TRP A 106 3.20 16.71 -17.03
C TRP A 106 3.96 17.02 -15.75
N VAL A 107 3.43 16.52 -14.62
CA VAL A 107 4.04 16.63 -13.29
C VAL A 107 4.62 15.26 -12.95
N GLY A 108 5.94 15.12 -12.97
CA GLY A 108 6.57 13.81 -12.78
C GLY A 108 8.08 13.81 -12.94
N ASN A 109 8.64 12.61 -13.14
CA ASN A 109 10.09 12.40 -13.30
C ASN A 109 10.52 12.10 -14.77
N ALA A 110 9.65 12.36 -15.73
CA ALA A 110 10.00 12.23 -17.13
C ALA A 110 10.91 13.39 -17.57
N PRO A 111 12.09 13.13 -18.14
CA PRO A 111 12.98 14.20 -18.58
C PRO A 111 12.31 15.14 -19.59
N GLY A 112 12.40 16.46 -19.34
CA GLY A 112 11.82 17.51 -20.17
C GLY A 112 10.32 17.72 -19.98
N CYS A 113 9.70 17.15 -18.94
CA CYS A 113 8.31 17.47 -18.59
C CYS A 113 8.20 18.87 -17.92
N ALA A 114 7.00 19.45 -17.95
CA ALA A 114 6.74 20.81 -17.48
C ALA A 114 7.11 21.01 -16.01
N TYR A 115 6.77 20.05 -15.16
CA TYR A 115 7.10 20.08 -13.73
C TYR A 115 7.91 18.83 -13.39
N HIS A 116 9.22 18.95 -13.60
CA HIS A 116 10.16 17.83 -13.46
C HIS A 116 10.68 17.72 -12.03
N ILE A 117 10.52 16.53 -11.44
CA ILE A 117 11.22 16.14 -10.20
C ILE A 117 12.17 14.98 -10.53
N PRO A 118 13.49 15.14 -10.37
CA PRO A 118 14.43 14.06 -10.63
C PRO A 118 14.27 12.91 -9.64
N ASP A 119 14.69 11.72 -10.05
CA ASP A 119 14.80 10.60 -9.12
C ASP A 119 15.79 10.97 -8.01
N PRO A 120 15.50 10.67 -6.73
CA PRO A 120 16.35 11.06 -5.61
C PRO A 120 17.68 10.30 -5.67
N THR A 121 18.78 11.00 -5.40
CA THR A 121 20.14 10.41 -5.31
C THR A 121 20.34 9.63 -4.00
N GLU A 122 19.67 10.09 -2.93
CA GLU A 122 19.68 9.44 -1.62
C GLU A 122 18.34 8.75 -1.34
N PRO A 123 18.32 7.71 -0.49
CA PRO A 123 17.08 7.06 -0.10
C PRO A 123 16.07 8.04 0.48
N MET A 124 14.94 8.20 -0.20
CA MET A 124 13.85 9.07 0.18
C MET A 124 12.54 8.31 0.16
N HIS A 125 11.70 8.53 1.16
CA HIS A 125 10.39 7.88 1.20
C HIS A 125 9.52 8.34 0.03
N ILE A 126 8.83 7.39 -0.60
CA ILE A 126 8.02 7.68 -1.80
C ILE A 126 6.96 8.77 -1.56
N THR A 127 6.37 8.83 -0.36
CA THR A 127 5.40 9.88 -0.02
C THR A 127 6.06 11.26 0.02
N GLU A 128 7.29 11.36 0.53
CA GLU A 128 8.04 12.61 0.54
C GLU A 128 8.41 13.06 -0.88
N LEU A 129 8.87 12.14 -1.72
CA LEU A 129 9.13 12.42 -3.12
C LEU A 129 7.88 12.95 -3.83
N ARG A 130 6.72 12.31 -3.61
CA ARG A 130 5.46 12.74 -4.23
C ARG A 130 4.91 14.03 -3.62
N ARG A 131 5.12 14.28 -2.33
CA ARG A 131 4.80 15.57 -1.71
C ARG A 131 5.58 16.70 -2.39
N ARG A 132 6.89 16.54 -2.59
CA ARG A 132 7.73 17.51 -3.32
C ARG A 132 7.26 17.68 -4.77
N GLN A 133 6.87 16.59 -5.44
CA GLN A 133 6.31 16.64 -6.78
C GLN A 133 5.05 17.50 -6.85
N LEU A 134 4.12 17.34 -5.92
CA LEU A 134 2.88 18.12 -5.87
C LEU A 134 3.12 19.58 -5.48
N ALA A 135 4.13 19.85 -4.65
CA ALA A 135 4.51 21.21 -4.28
C ALA A 135 4.97 22.05 -5.49
N LEU A 136 5.53 21.44 -6.55
CA LEU A 136 5.91 22.14 -7.78
C LEU A 136 4.72 22.83 -8.47
N VAL A 137 3.50 22.37 -8.21
CA VAL A 137 2.27 22.92 -8.77
C VAL A 137 1.37 23.57 -7.71
N GLY A 138 1.94 23.90 -6.54
CA GLY A 138 1.24 24.62 -5.48
C GLY A 138 0.27 23.74 -4.65
N ILE A 139 0.33 22.43 -4.77
CA ILE A 139 -0.49 21.53 -3.93
C ILE A 139 0.20 21.35 -2.57
N PRO A 140 -0.48 21.70 -1.46
CA PRO A 140 0.09 21.60 -0.12
C PRO A 140 0.28 20.14 0.34
N ASP A 141 0.84 19.96 1.54
CA ASP A 141 1.08 18.66 2.14
C ASP A 141 -0.22 17.82 2.15
N PRO A 142 -0.21 16.64 1.52
CA PRO A 142 -1.38 15.77 1.42
C PRO A 142 -1.76 15.06 2.73
N GLY A 143 -0.88 15.05 3.74
CA GLY A 143 -1.09 14.37 5.02
C GLY A 143 -0.97 12.84 4.96
N LEU A 144 -1.58 12.17 5.93
CA LEU A 144 -1.58 10.72 6.04
C LEU A 144 -2.72 10.06 5.24
N PRO A 145 -2.57 8.75 4.88
CA PRO A 145 -3.66 7.98 4.32
C PRO A 145 -4.87 7.92 5.27
N ASP A 146 -6.04 8.02 4.69
CA ASP A 146 -7.31 7.87 5.40
C ASP A 146 -8.14 6.79 4.67
N LEU A 147 -8.53 5.76 5.39
CA LEU A 147 -9.30 4.61 4.90
C LEU A 147 -10.71 4.57 5.48
N GLY A 148 -11.23 5.67 6.01
CA GLY A 148 -12.57 5.76 6.59
C GLY A 148 -13.69 5.32 5.64
N PHE A 149 -13.48 5.46 4.33
CA PHE A 149 -14.43 5.03 3.30
C PHE A 149 -14.50 3.49 3.10
N LEU A 150 -13.52 2.74 3.61
CA LEU A 150 -13.50 1.28 3.55
C LEU A 150 -14.19 0.71 4.79
N GLN A 151 -15.46 0.39 4.65
CA GLN A 151 -16.26 -0.26 5.70
C GLN A 151 -16.65 -1.67 5.24
N SER A 152 -16.68 -2.61 6.18
CA SER A 152 -17.19 -3.96 5.97
C SER A 152 -17.78 -4.52 7.25
N ASP A 153 -18.71 -5.47 7.13
CA ASP A 153 -19.19 -6.24 8.26
C ASP A 153 -18.17 -7.35 8.61
N ILE A 154 -17.46 -7.17 9.72
CA ILE A 154 -16.52 -8.14 10.26
C ILE A 154 -17.14 -9.03 11.35
N ALA A 155 -18.40 -8.81 11.75
CA ALA A 155 -19.09 -9.66 12.74
C ALA A 155 -19.17 -11.11 12.28
N ARG A 156 -19.21 -11.33 10.95
CA ARG A 156 -19.18 -12.67 10.34
C ARG A 156 -17.96 -13.51 10.69
N PHE A 157 -16.89 -12.90 11.16
CA PHE A 157 -15.68 -13.61 11.56
C PHE A 157 -15.71 -14.12 13.01
N GLY A 158 -16.71 -13.70 13.80
CA GLY A 158 -16.89 -14.13 15.20
C GLY A 158 -15.69 -13.83 16.09
N LEU A 159 -15.02 -12.71 15.87
CA LEU A 159 -13.78 -12.36 16.59
C LEU A 159 -14.07 -11.98 18.05
N PRO A 160 -13.17 -12.32 18.98
CA PRO A 160 -13.26 -11.84 20.35
C PRO A 160 -13.05 -10.32 20.42
N PRO A 161 -13.47 -9.65 21.49
CA PRO A 161 -13.39 -8.20 21.63
C PRO A 161 -11.95 -7.65 21.53
N ARG A 162 -10.96 -8.44 21.96
CA ARG A 162 -9.55 -8.05 21.93
C ARG A 162 -8.75 -9.05 21.10
N TYR A 163 -8.26 -8.61 19.97
CA TYR A 163 -7.46 -9.42 19.08
C TYR A 163 -6.28 -8.65 18.50
N MET A 164 -5.30 -9.37 18.00
CA MET A 164 -4.16 -8.86 17.25
C MET A 164 -4.10 -9.46 15.86
N LEU A 165 -3.59 -8.71 14.89
CA LEU A 165 -3.39 -9.21 13.53
C LEU A 165 -1.96 -9.69 13.35
N LEU A 166 -1.78 -10.92 12.87
CA LEU A 166 -0.52 -11.49 12.45
C LEU A 166 -0.50 -11.59 10.91
N VAL A 167 0.49 -10.94 10.29
CA VAL A 167 0.62 -10.88 8.82
C VAL A 167 1.96 -11.50 8.41
N PRO A 168 2.06 -12.84 8.39
CA PRO A 168 3.32 -13.55 8.15
C PRO A 168 3.74 -13.55 6.68
N GLY A 169 2.89 -13.05 5.78
CA GLY A 169 3.11 -13.05 4.34
C GLY A 169 4.35 -12.30 3.89
N GLY A 170 4.75 -12.56 2.66
CA GLY A 170 5.85 -11.89 1.97
C GLY A 170 5.98 -12.40 0.54
N ALA A 171 6.66 -11.66 -0.34
CA ALA A 171 6.86 -12.10 -1.72
C ALA A 171 7.52 -13.50 -1.75
N PRO A 172 6.94 -14.50 -2.45
CA PRO A 172 7.44 -15.88 -2.44
C PRO A 172 8.91 -16.00 -2.89
N HIS A 173 9.35 -15.13 -3.80
CA HIS A 173 10.72 -15.10 -4.32
C HIS A 173 11.70 -14.32 -3.41
N ARG A 174 11.27 -13.89 -2.21
CA ARG A 174 12.08 -13.15 -1.22
C ARG A 174 11.91 -13.74 0.19
N PRO A 175 12.42 -14.98 0.44
CA PRO A 175 12.22 -15.65 1.72
C PRO A 175 12.85 -14.91 2.90
N ALA A 176 13.95 -14.18 2.69
CA ALA A 176 14.59 -13.37 3.73
C ALA A 176 13.71 -12.23 4.27
N LYS A 177 12.62 -11.86 3.56
CA LYS A 177 11.60 -10.92 4.04
C LYS A 177 10.59 -11.52 5.01
N ARG A 178 10.68 -12.80 5.31
CA ARG A 178 9.71 -13.51 6.14
C ARG A 178 10.31 -13.82 7.51
N TRP A 179 9.67 -13.35 8.55
CA TRP A 179 9.95 -13.81 9.90
C TRP A 179 9.42 -15.23 10.05
N PRO A 180 10.16 -16.15 10.71
CA PRO A 180 9.77 -17.55 10.80
C PRO A 180 8.38 -17.78 11.39
N ALA A 181 7.65 -18.74 10.84
CA ALA A 181 6.29 -19.08 11.29
C ALA A 181 6.25 -19.47 12.77
N GLU A 182 7.26 -20.21 13.23
CA GLU A 182 7.41 -20.64 14.62
C GLU A 182 7.54 -19.46 15.58
N ARG A 183 8.17 -18.37 15.13
CA ARG A 183 8.33 -17.16 15.93
C ARG A 183 7.05 -16.33 15.96
N PHE A 184 6.29 -16.28 14.84
CA PHE A 184 4.94 -15.72 14.85
C PHE A 184 4.04 -16.48 15.82
N ALA A 185 4.08 -17.82 15.81
CA ALA A 185 3.32 -18.66 16.72
C ALA A 185 3.72 -18.42 18.20
N ALA A 186 5.02 -18.39 18.46
CA ALA A 186 5.54 -18.15 19.83
C ALA A 186 5.10 -16.77 20.36
N LEU A 187 5.20 -15.72 19.54
CA LEU A 187 4.70 -14.40 19.91
C LEU A 187 3.17 -14.41 20.10
N GLY A 188 2.45 -15.07 19.19
CA GLY A 188 1.00 -15.24 19.28
C GLY A 188 0.58 -15.88 20.62
N ASN A 189 1.21 -16.97 21.01
CA ASN A 189 0.95 -17.63 22.31
C ASN A 189 1.25 -16.71 23.51
N ARG A 190 2.38 -15.97 23.50
CA ARG A 190 2.70 -15.02 24.58
C ARG A 190 1.65 -13.94 24.74
N LEU A 191 1.16 -13.39 23.61
CA LEU A 191 0.18 -12.30 23.62
C LEU A 191 -1.24 -12.83 23.90
N LEU A 192 -1.54 -14.08 23.52
CA LEU A 192 -2.77 -14.76 23.93
C LEU A 192 -2.89 -14.85 25.45
N HIS A 193 -1.80 -15.20 26.16
CA HIS A 193 -1.76 -15.19 27.64
C HIS A 193 -1.96 -13.79 28.23
N LYS A 194 -1.75 -12.74 27.44
CA LYS A 194 -2.06 -11.33 27.81
C LYS A 194 -3.48 -10.89 27.35
N GLY A 195 -4.32 -11.84 26.91
CA GLY A 195 -5.69 -11.58 26.51
C GLY A 195 -5.85 -11.00 25.10
N LEU A 196 -4.87 -11.20 24.21
CA LEU A 196 -4.93 -10.78 22.80
C LEU A 196 -4.98 -12.01 21.90
N THR A 197 -6.13 -12.30 21.33
CA THR A 197 -6.30 -13.45 20.42
C THR A 197 -5.61 -13.19 19.09
N PRO A 198 -4.69 -14.05 18.63
CA PRO A 198 -4.06 -13.91 17.31
C PRO A 198 -5.05 -14.19 16.18
N VAL A 199 -5.06 -13.33 15.17
CA VAL A 199 -5.84 -13.48 13.92
C VAL A 199 -4.87 -13.46 12.74
N LEU A 200 -4.83 -14.55 12.00
CA LEU A 200 -3.88 -14.77 10.91
C LEU A 200 -4.44 -14.24 9.60
N ILE A 201 -3.69 -13.34 8.97
CA ILE A 201 -4.06 -12.72 7.70
C ILE A 201 -3.10 -13.18 6.59
N GLY A 202 -3.65 -13.65 5.48
CA GLY A 202 -2.86 -14.05 4.31
C GLY A 202 -3.72 -14.47 3.12
N ARG A 203 -3.05 -14.84 2.05
CA ARG A 203 -3.63 -15.35 0.82
C ARG A 203 -3.16 -16.77 0.57
N ALA A 204 -3.57 -17.40 -0.53
CA ALA A 204 -3.18 -18.76 -0.91
C ALA A 204 -1.67 -19.00 -0.88
N ALA A 205 -0.87 -17.98 -1.26
CA ALA A 205 0.59 -18.09 -1.25
C ALA A 205 1.20 -18.23 0.15
N GLU A 206 0.49 -17.81 1.20
CA GLU A 206 0.90 -17.90 2.60
C GLU A 206 0.25 -19.04 3.38
N ARG A 207 -0.50 -19.91 2.70
CA ARG A 207 -1.25 -21.02 3.35
C ARG A 207 -0.34 -21.94 4.17
N GLY A 208 0.87 -22.22 3.67
CA GLY A 208 1.84 -23.06 4.37
C GLY A 208 2.31 -22.47 5.68
N GLU A 209 2.73 -21.19 5.67
CA GLU A 209 3.18 -20.47 6.86
C GLU A 209 2.05 -20.31 7.88
N ILE A 210 0.83 -19.97 7.40
CA ILE A 210 -0.34 -19.82 8.25
C ILE A 210 -0.72 -21.15 8.89
N GLY A 211 -0.66 -22.25 8.15
CA GLY A 211 -0.89 -23.60 8.67
C GLY A 211 0.12 -23.98 9.77
N ALA A 212 1.39 -23.65 9.57
CA ALA A 212 2.43 -23.89 10.58
C ALA A 212 2.18 -23.05 11.85
N ILE A 213 1.80 -21.78 11.71
CA ILE A 213 1.45 -20.91 12.86
C ILE A 213 0.23 -21.48 13.59
N LYS A 214 -0.82 -21.84 12.86
CA LYS A 214 -2.05 -22.40 13.44
C LYS A 214 -1.80 -23.71 14.18
N SER A 215 -0.91 -24.55 13.68
CA SER A 215 -0.53 -25.81 14.34
C SER A 215 0.20 -25.58 15.67
N ALA A 216 1.05 -24.55 15.75
CA ALA A 216 1.82 -24.20 16.94
C ALA A 216 1.09 -23.23 17.89
N CYS A 217 0.02 -22.57 17.43
CA CYS A 217 -0.86 -21.69 18.20
C CYS A 217 -2.32 -22.03 17.85
N PRO A 218 -2.89 -23.12 18.43
CA PRO A 218 -4.22 -23.61 18.06
C PRO A 218 -5.37 -22.64 18.26
N GLU A 219 -5.29 -21.72 19.19
CA GLU A 219 -6.30 -20.70 19.45
C GLU A 219 -6.26 -19.54 18.45
N ALA A 220 -5.22 -19.43 17.63
CA ALA A 220 -5.18 -18.40 16.59
C ALA A 220 -6.33 -18.60 15.59
N ILE A 221 -6.99 -17.53 15.21
CA ILE A 221 -8.09 -17.54 14.23
C ILE A 221 -7.50 -17.40 12.83
N ASP A 222 -7.79 -18.36 11.95
CA ASP A 222 -7.31 -18.35 10.56
C ASP A 222 -8.31 -17.65 9.64
N LEU A 223 -7.95 -16.45 9.14
CA LEU A 223 -8.68 -15.72 8.12
C LEU A 223 -7.96 -15.70 6.75
N CYS A 224 -7.08 -16.68 6.51
CA CYS A 224 -6.40 -16.82 5.22
C CYS A 224 -7.40 -16.97 4.07
N GLU A 225 -7.27 -16.11 3.03
CA GLU A 225 -8.16 -16.04 1.86
C GLU A 225 -9.59 -15.57 2.14
N GLN A 226 -9.91 -15.16 3.38
CA GLN A 226 -11.26 -14.77 3.76
C GLN A 226 -11.46 -13.24 3.81
N THR A 227 -10.38 -12.46 3.65
CA THR A 227 -10.42 -11.02 3.84
C THR A 227 -10.29 -10.24 2.53
N SER A 228 -11.16 -9.27 2.32
CA SER A 228 -11.04 -8.22 1.31
C SER A 228 -10.19 -7.04 1.82
N ILE A 229 -9.90 -6.08 0.95
CA ILE A 229 -9.23 -4.82 1.34
C ILE A 229 -10.08 -4.05 2.39
N ALA A 230 -11.40 -4.04 2.24
CA ALA A 230 -12.29 -3.38 3.19
C ALA A 230 -12.32 -4.09 4.54
N ASP A 231 -12.26 -5.42 4.54
CA ASP A 231 -12.15 -6.21 5.78
C ASP A 231 -10.85 -5.89 6.51
N LEU A 232 -9.72 -5.86 5.81
CA LEU A 232 -8.43 -5.51 6.41
C LEU A 232 -8.44 -4.12 7.04
N ALA A 233 -9.06 -3.15 6.38
CA ALA A 233 -9.20 -1.80 6.93
C ALA A 233 -10.09 -1.79 8.18
N THR A 234 -11.21 -2.52 8.17
CA THR A 234 -12.11 -2.60 9.32
C THR A 234 -11.49 -3.41 10.46
N LEU A 235 -10.86 -4.55 10.16
CA LEU A 235 -10.12 -5.34 11.15
C LEU A 235 -9.00 -4.51 11.81
N GLY A 236 -8.24 -3.73 11.02
CA GLY A 236 -7.20 -2.84 11.53
C GLY A 236 -7.73 -1.76 12.47
N ARG A 237 -8.91 -1.19 12.19
CA ARG A 237 -9.54 -0.19 13.09
C ARG A 237 -9.90 -0.76 14.46
N HIS A 238 -10.26 -2.02 14.53
CA HIS A 238 -10.71 -2.66 15.78
C HIS A 238 -9.63 -3.51 16.45
N ALA A 239 -8.54 -3.86 15.75
CA ALA A 239 -7.45 -4.61 16.33
C ALA A 239 -6.72 -3.81 17.42
N ALA A 240 -6.32 -4.49 18.49
CA ALA A 240 -5.51 -3.90 19.55
C ALA A 240 -4.10 -3.57 19.05
N LEU A 241 -3.52 -4.43 18.22
CA LEU A 241 -2.25 -4.21 17.53
C LEU A 241 -2.10 -5.13 16.31
N ALA A 242 -1.09 -4.87 15.49
CA ALA A 242 -0.70 -5.74 14.39
C ALA A 242 0.82 -5.92 14.32
N ILE A 243 1.25 -7.09 13.90
CA ILE A 243 2.64 -7.36 13.54
C ILE A 243 2.69 -8.12 12.23
N GLY A 244 3.60 -7.75 11.36
CA GLY A 244 3.76 -8.43 10.07
C GLY A 244 5.04 -8.05 9.35
N ASN A 245 5.36 -8.83 8.33
CA ASN A 245 6.44 -8.51 7.41
C ASN A 245 6.07 -7.33 6.51
N ASP A 246 7.05 -6.73 5.84
CA ASP A 246 6.86 -5.67 4.83
C ASP A 246 6.00 -6.15 3.65
N THR A 247 4.68 -5.92 3.75
CA THR A 247 3.65 -6.40 2.81
C THR A 247 2.51 -5.39 2.62
N GLY A 248 1.78 -5.54 1.50
CA GLY A 248 0.63 -4.69 1.20
C GLY A 248 -0.45 -4.62 2.31
N PRO A 249 -0.87 -5.74 2.90
CA PRO A 249 -1.82 -5.73 4.03
C PRO A 249 -1.38 -4.85 5.20
N MET A 250 -0.09 -4.82 5.56
CA MET A 250 0.40 -3.96 6.64
C MET A 250 0.22 -2.48 6.36
N HIS A 251 0.29 -2.05 5.08
CA HIS A 251 -0.03 -0.66 4.70
C HIS A 251 -1.49 -0.31 4.96
N ILE A 252 -2.42 -1.23 4.70
CA ILE A 252 -3.85 -1.03 4.96
C ILE A 252 -4.10 -0.96 6.47
N ILE A 253 -3.59 -1.94 7.20
CA ILE A 253 -3.78 -2.07 8.65
C ILE A 253 -3.23 -0.83 9.38
N ALA A 254 -2.00 -0.42 9.05
CA ALA A 254 -1.37 0.77 9.63
C ALA A 254 -2.14 2.07 9.29
N ALA A 255 -2.53 2.24 8.02
CA ALA A 255 -3.31 3.38 7.56
C ALA A 255 -4.73 3.45 8.15
N SER A 256 -5.23 2.33 8.71
CA SER A 256 -6.50 2.28 9.46
C SER A 256 -6.34 2.71 10.92
N GLY A 257 -5.15 3.17 11.32
CA GLY A 257 -4.87 3.62 12.68
C GLY A 257 -4.54 2.48 13.66
N CYS A 258 -4.29 1.25 13.19
CA CYS A 258 -3.86 0.15 14.03
C CYS A 258 -2.43 0.37 14.54
N PRO A 259 -2.17 0.25 15.86
CA PRO A 259 -0.80 0.16 16.35
C PRO A 259 -0.09 -1.01 15.69
N SER A 260 0.98 -0.75 14.93
CA SER A 260 1.57 -1.73 14.03
C SER A 260 3.08 -1.82 14.19
N LEU A 261 3.61 -3.04 14.24
CA LEU A 261 5.02 -3.34 14.10
C LEU A 261 5.28 -3.99 12.73
N VAL A 262 6.13 -3.37 11.92
CA VAL A 262 6.47 -3.88 10.59
C VAL A 262 7.93 -4.33 10.56
N LEU A 263 8.13 -5.57 10.15
CA LEU A 263 9.43 -6.24 10.16
C LEU A 263 10.11 -6.12 8.79
N TYR A 264 11.37 -5.70 8.81
CA TYR A 264 12.19 -5.48 7.62
C TYR A 264 13.48 -6.28 7.67
N SER A 265 13.85 -6.90 6.54
CA SER A 265 15.19 -7.42 6.31
C SER A 265 16.01 -6.48 5.41
N HIS A 266 17.24 -6.87 5.10
CA HIS A 266 18.10 -6.16 4.12
C HIS A 266 17.48 -6.07 2.71
N GLU A 267 16.53 -6.94 2.35
CA GLU A 267 15.87 -6.94 1.03
C GLU A 267 14.87 -5.79 0.82
N SER A 268 14.57 -5.04 1.86
CA SER A 268 13.68 -3.87 1.80
C SER A 268 14.28 -2.71 2.56
N ASP A 269 14.21 -1.54 1.96
CA ASP A 269 14.64 -0.30 2.61
C ASP A 269 13.41 0.49 3.10
N PRO A 270 13.12 0.50 4.42
CA PRO A 270 11.98 1.21 4.98
C PRO A 270 12.06 2.73 4.77
N ARG A 271 13.25 3.27 4.49
CA ARG A 271 13.43 4.69 4.15
C ARG A 271 12.81 5.05 2.80
N LYS A 272 12.64 4.06 1.90
CA LYS A 272 12.05 4.24 0.56
C LYS A 272 10.55 4.01 0.56
N VAL A 273 10.12 2.92 1.18
CA VAL A 273 8.70 2.55 1.25
C VAL A 273 8.44 1.89 2.59
N SER A 274 7.58 2.49 3.39
CA SER A 274 7.07 1.90 4.63
C SER A 274 5.62 2.32 4.86
N PRO A 275 4.82 1.54 5.60
CA PRO A 275 3.49 1.96 5.99
C PRO A 275 3.51 3.29 6.74
N ARG A 276 2.47 4.09 6.54
CA ARG A 276 2.25 5.36 7.22
C ARG A 276 0.98 5.30 8.05
N GLY A 277 1.07 5.80 9.27
CA GLY A 277 0.01 5.87 10.27
C GLY A 277 0.59 6.43 11.57
N ASP A 278 -0.27 6.82 12.52
CA ASP A 278 0.14 7.49 13.75
C ASP A 278 0.94 6.58 14.69
N TRP A 279 0.71 5.27 14.65
CA TRP A 279 1.26 4.29 15.60
C TRP A 279 2.03 3.18 14.90
N VAL A 280 2.91 3.54 13.95
CA VAL A 280 3.73 2.57 13.20
C VAL A 280 5.15 2.54 13.76
N ARG A 281 5.61 1.35 14.14
CA ARG A 281 7.00 1.05 14.44
C ARG A 281 7.60 0.16 13.38
N LEU A 282 8.85 0.43 13.04
CA LEU A 282 9.61 -0.32 12.04
C LEU A 282 10.78 -1.00 12.75
N LEU A 283 10.93 -2.31 12.58
CA LEU A 283 12.04 -3.06 13.13
C LEU A 283 12.82 -3.71 12.00
N GLN A 284 14.05 -3.29 11.82
CA GLN A 284 14.92 -3.80 10.76
C GLN A 284 16.07 -4.64 11.34
N ARG A 285 16.32 -5.79 10.71
CA ARG A 285 17.49 -6.65 10.95
C ARG A 285 18.11 -7.05 9.62
N PRO A 286 19.40 -7.42 9.56
CA PRO A 286 20.00 -7.96 8.33
C PRO A 286 19.23 -9.15 7.80
N SER A 287 18.81 -10.06 8.67
CA SER A 287 17.94 -11.19 8.36
C SER A 287 16.82 -11.27 9.40
N LEU A 288 15.60 -11.56 8.97
CA LEU A 288 14.50 -11.82 9.90
C LEU A 288 14.65 -13.19 10.60
N GLN A 289 15.55 -14.05 10.10
CA GLN A 289 15.95 -15.28 10.80
C GLN A 289 16.73 -15.00 12.09
N ASP A 290 17.33 -13.80 12.24
CA ASP A 290 18.08 -13.41 13.42
C ASP A 290 17.23 -12.64 14.44
N LEU A 291 16.00 -12.25 14.07
CA LEU A 291 15.10 -11.51 14.95
C LEU A 291 14.45 -12.46 15.98
N SER A 292 14.79 -12.31 17.27
CA SER A 292 14.19 -13.08 18.36
C SER A 292 12.72 -12.67 18.62
N VAL A 293 11.99 -13.53 19.33
CA VAL A 293 10.62 -13.24 19.76
C VAL A 293 10.63 -12.13 20.81
N GLU A 294 11.62 -12.12 21.69
CA GLU A 294 11.84 -11.14 22.74
C GLU A 294 12.06 -9.73 22.15
N ASP A 295 12.92 -9.62 21.14
CA ASP A 295 13.17 -8.35 20.46
C ASP A 295 11.91 -7.83 19.75
N ALA A 296 11.18 -8.73 19.09
CA ALA A 296 9.93 -8.37 18.41
C ALA A 296 8.87 -7.91 19.41
N GLU A 297 8.72 -8.62 20.54
CA GLU A 297 7.78 -8.27 21.62
C GLU A 297 8.13 -6.92 22.25
N ALA A 298 9.41 -6.68 22.55
CA ALA A 298 9.89 -5.42 23.11
C ALA A 298 9.69 -4.21 22.16
N ALA A 299 9.69 -4.47 20.86
CA ALA A 299 9.48 -3.44 19.82
C ALA A 299 8.00 -3.15 19.55
N LEU A 300 7.05 -3.92 20.08
CA LEU A 300 5.62 -3.68 19.86
C LEU A 300 5.21 -2.27 20.29
N PRO A 301 4.38 -1.57 19.51
CA PRO A 301 3.74 -0.35 19.99
C PRO A 301 2.78 -0.67 21.15
N PRO A 302 2.41 0.34 21.97
CA PRO A 302 1.34 0.16 22.96
C PRO A 302 0.08 -0.37 22.29
N ALA A 303 -0.47 -1.45 22.83
CA ALA A 303 -1.75 -1.98 22.32
C ALA A 303 -2.87 -0.98 22.60
N ARG A 304 -3.81 -0.86 21.67
CA ARG A 304 -5.03 -0.06 21.89
C ARG A 304 -5.78 -0.67 23.08
N GLN A 305 -6.17 0.19 24.00
CA GLN A 305 -7.12 -0.18 25.05
C GLN A 305 -8.51 -0.24 24.43
N GLY A 306 -9.25 -1.31 24.68
CA GLY A 306 -10.59 -1.52 24.16
C GLY A 306 -11.60 -0.56 24.78
#